data_382cf14931ede238ea6b09a780fff02d
#
_entry.id   382cf14931ede238ea6b09a780fff02d
#
_cell.length_a   1.000
_cell.length_b   1.000
_cell.length_c   1.000
_cell.angle_alpha   90.00
_cell.angle_beta   90.00
_cell.angle_gamma   90.00
#
_symmetry.space_group_name_H-M   'P 1'
#
loop_
_entity.id
_entity.type
_entity.pdbx_description
1 polymer ?
#
loop_
_entity_poly.entity_id
_entity_poly.type
_entity_poly.pdbx_seq_one_letter_code
_entity_poly.pdbx_strand_id
1 'polypeptide(L)'
;KVFKKLDKDNTTKVIILEGAGKGFSAGHNLKEVKNLKLKNKYQKLFNLCSKLMLQIVEGRKPVIAKVHGAAYAAGCQLVASCDLAYSTKDSSFATPGVNIGLFCSTPMVAVSRKINRKPMMKMLLTGEPINASYAKEIGLINDFFSKAKLNSEVLKIAKKIASKSNFTIKIGKQTFYKQLEMPLKKAYAYTSKMMTLNMMAMDAREGISAFLEKRKAIWKNK
;
A
#
# COMPACT_ATOMS: atom_id res chain seq x y z
N LYS A 1 -5.70 15.04 -3.14
CA LYS A 1 -5.84 16.06 -2.07
C LYS A 1 -6.00 15.40 -0.69
N VAL A 2 -6.91 14.42 -0.51
CA VAL A 2 -7.21 13.78 0.79
C VAL A 2 -5.97 13.13 1.40
N PHE A 3 -5.22 12.28 0.68
CA PHE A 3 -3.99 11.67 1.19
C PHE A 3 -2.98 12.68 1.72
N LYS A 4 -2.77 13.82 1.02
CA LYS A 4 -1.88 14.88 1.50
C LYS A 4 -2.36 15.52 2.81
N LYS A 5 -3.69 15.66 2.98
CA LYS A 5 -4.28 16.19 4.21
C LYS A 5 -4.07 15.20 5.36
N LEU A 6 -4.42 13.94 5.16
CA LEU A 6 -4.25 12.88 6.17
C LEU A 6 -2.78 12.65 6.54
N ASP A 7 -1.87 12.72 5.56
CA ASP A 7 -0.44 12.57 5.83
C ASP A 7 0.11 13.67 6.74
N LYS A 8 -0.39 14.90 6.62
CA LYS A 8 -0.01 16.04 7.46
C LYS A 8 -0.70 16.08 8.82
N ASP A 9 -1.85 15.44 8.95
CA ASP A 9 -2.64 15.43 10.18
C ASP A 9 -1.93 14.61 11.27
N ASN A 10 -1.68 15.26 12.42
CA ASN A 10 -0.98 14.64 13.54
C ASN A 10 -1.86 13.67 14.34
N THR A 11 -3.18 13.74 14.20
CA THR A 11 -4.13 12.84 14.88
C THR A 11 -4.31 11.52 14.14
N THR A 12 -4.23 11.54 12.80
CA THR A 12 -4.29 10.35 11.96
C THR A 12 -3.04 9.49 12.17
N LYS A 13 -3.20 8.23 12.53
CA LYS A 13 -2.10 7.26 12.73
C LYS A 13 -1.99 6.22 11.63
N VAL A 14 -3.13 5.76 11.12
CA VAL A 14 -3.25 4.74 10.06
C VAL A 14 -4.38 5.16 9.11
N ILE A 15 -4.22 4.91 7.84
CA ILE A 15 -5.23 5.14 6.82
C ILE A 15 -5.77 3.79 6.34
N ILE A 16 -7.08 3.58 6.39
CA ILE A 16 -7.74 2.44 5.75
C ILE A 16 -8.38 2.95 4.46
N LEU A 17 -7.96 2.36 3.34
CA LEU A 17 -8.51 2.65 2.02
C LEU A 17 -9.47 1.54 1.62
N GLU A 18 -10.71 1.92 1.34
CA GLU A 18 -11.75 1.00 0.88
C GLU A 18 -12.53 1.56 -0.30
N GLY A 19 -13.13 0.69 -1.11
CA GLY A 19 -14.04 1.07 -2.17
C GLY A 19 -15.48 1.21 -1.67
N ALA A 20 -16.28 1.99 -2.37
CA ALA A 20 -17.73 2.02 -2.21
C ALA A 20 -18.41 1.19 -3.31
N GLY A 21 -19.61 0.64 -3.04
CA GLY A 21 -20.42 -0.10 -4.02
C GLY A 21 -20.02 -1.58 -4.16
N LYS A 22 -20.07 -2.10 -5.40
CA LYS A 22 -19.93 -3.54 -5.70
C LYS A 22 -18.51 -4.09 -5.64
N GLY A 23 -17.48 -3.24 -5.63
CA GLY A 23 -16.08 -3.69 -5.61
C GLY A 23 -15.14 -2.57 -5.21
N PHE A 24 -13.88 -2.91 -5.04
CA PHE A 24 -12.85 -1.98 -4.59
C PHE A 24 -12.54 -0.91 -5.66
N SER A 25 -12.16 -1.34 -6.86
CA SER A 25 -11.91 -0.43 -7.99
C SER A 25 -11.64 -1.24 -9.27
N ALA A 26 -12.33 -0.90 -10.35
CA ALA A 26 -12.09 -1.46 -11.68
C ALA A 26 -11.00 -0.70 -12.48
N GLY A 27 -10.41 0.36 -11.91
CA GLY A 27 -9.43 1.21 -12.56
C GLY A 27 -10.04 2.49 -13.14
N HIS A 28 -9.45 2.98 -14.23
CA HIS A 28 -9.92 4.21 -14.89
C HIS A 28 -11.27 4.00 -15.59
N ASN A 29 -12.11 5.04 -15.58
CA ASN A 29 -13.33 5.06 -16.37
C ASN A 29 -13.01 5.08 -17.87
N LEU A 30 -13.22 3.95 -18.56
CA LEU A 30 -12.86 3.80 -19.97
C LEU A 30 -13.62 4.75 -20.90
N LYS A 31 -14.85 5.18 -20.54
CA LYS A 31 -15.58 6.20 -21.31
C LYS A 31 -14.87 7.55 -21.27
N GLU A 32 -14.39 7.96 -20.09
CA GLU A 32 -13.60 9.19 -19.94
C GLU A 32 -12.26 9.07 -20.66
N VAL A 33 -11.56 7.93 -20.51
CA VAL A 33 -10.27 7.68 -21.18
C VAL A 33 -10.43 7.78 -22.70
N LYS A 34 -11.43 7.11 -23.29
CA LYS A 34 -11.71 7.16 -24.74
C LYS A 34 -11.91 8.60 -25.26
N ASN A 35 -12.49 9.47 -24.44
CA ASN A 35 -12.80 10.85 -24.79
C ASN A 35 -11.61 11.82 -24.67
N LEU A 36 -10.48 11.42 -24.08
CA LEU A 36 -9.32 12.31 -23.94
C LEU A 36 -8.67 12.71 -25.28
N LYS A 37 -8.61 11.79 -26.25
CA LYS A 37 -8.15 11.94 -27.65
C LYS A 37 -6.74 12.52 -27.86
N LEU A 38 -6.16 13.20 -26.90
CA LEU A 38 -4.88 13.90 -27.01
C LEU A 38 -3.79 13.23 -26.15
N LYS A 39 -2.59 13.06 -26.73
CA LYS A 39 -1.43 12.45 -26.07
C LYS A 39 -1.11 13.10 -24.70
N ASN A 40 -1.11 14.41 -24.62
CA ASN A 40 -0.82 15.15 -23.40
C ASN A 40 -1.87 14.92 -22.30
N LYS A 41 -3.14 14.72 -22.65
CA LYS A 41 -4.20 14.41 -21.70
C LYS A 41 -4.05 13.00 -21.12
N TYR A 42 -3.71 12.00 -21.94
CA TYR A 42 -3.37 10.66 -21.48
C TYR A 42 -2.16 10.69 -20.54
N GLN A 43 -1.08 11.38 -20.93
CA GLN A 43 0.12 11.52 -20.09
C GLN A 43 -0.22 12.16 -18.74
N LYS A 44 -1.04 13.22 -18.72
CA LYS A 44 -1.50 13.88 -17.49
C LYS A 44 -2.30 12.94 -16.59
N LEU A 45 -3.19 12.12 -17.17
CA LEU A 45 -3.98 11.14 -16.43
C LEU A 45 -3.08 10.10 -15.74
N PHE A 46 -2.17 9.47 -16.49
CA PHE A 46 -1.28 8.44 -15.97
C PHE A 46 -0.28 9.01 -14.95
N ASN A 47 0.24 10.22 -15.18
CA ASN A 47 1.09 10.91 -14.20
C ASN A 47 0.34 11.21 -12.90
N LEU A 48 -0.94 11.60 -12.98
CA LEU A 48 -1.76 11.84 -11.79
C LEU A 48 -2.01 10.55 -11.00
N CYS A 49 -2.27 9.44 -11.70
CA CYS A 49 -2.41 8.12 -11.09
C CYS A 49 -1.11 7.71 -10.40
N SER A 50 0.03 7.79 -11.09
CA SER A 50 1.36 7.47 -10.53
C SER A 50 1.69 8.33 -9.31
N LYS A 51 1.35 9.63 -9.35
CA LYS A 51 1.52 10.54 -8.21
C LYS A 51 0.72 10.10 -6.98
N LEU A 52 -0.48 9.54 -7.17
CA LEU A 52 -1.25 8.99 -6.06
C LEU A 52 -0.53 7.78 -5.44
N MET A 53 -0.01 6.86 -6.26
CA MET A 53 0.72 5.68 -5.77
C MET A 53 1.98 6.08 -4.99
N LEU A 54 2.74 7.04 -5.53
CA LEU A 54 3.91 7.58 -4.83
C LEU A 54 3.54 8.24 -3.49
N GLN A 55 2.42 8.97 -3.41
CA GLN A 55 1.94 9.54 -2.15
C GLN A 55 1.62 8.48 -1.09
N ILE A 56 1.18 7.30 -1.50
CA ILE A 56 0.92 6.18 -0.58
C ILE A 56 2.25 5.58 -0.11
N VAL A 57 3.15 5.27 -1.03
CA VAL A 57 4.43 4.61 -0.75
C VAL A 57 5.36 5.51 0.08
N GLU A 58 5.53 6.77 -0.33
CA GLU A 58 6.45 7.73 0.30
C GLU A 58 5.85 8.44 1.52
N GLY A 59 4.54 8.30 1.73
CA GLY A 59 3.81 8.94 2.82
C GLY A 59 4.29 8.50 4.21
N ARG A 60 3.97 9.30 5.20
CA ARG A 60 4.37 9.08 6.60
C ARG A 60 3.47 8.09 7.33
N LYS A 61 2.23 7.93 6.88
CA LYS A 61 1.22 7.10 7.53
C LYS A 61 1.12 5.73 6.86
N PRO A 62 1.02 4.64 7.62
CA PRO A 62 0.65 3.34 7.06
C PRO A 62 -0.71 3.39 6.37
N VAL A 63 -0.80 2.76 5.21
CA VAL A 63 -2.05 2.64 4.43
C VAL A 63 -2.40 1.17 4.29
N ILE A 64 -3.61 0.80 4.69
CA ILE A 64 -4.15 -0.55 4.59
C ILE A 64 -5.24 -0.57 3.52
N ALA A 65 -5.10 -1.38 2.48
CA ALA A 65 -6.17 -1.65 1.54
C ALA A 65 -7.15 -2.67 2.16
N LYS A 66 -8.43 -2.27 2.32
CA LYS A 66 -9.54 -3.13 2.69
C LYS A 66 -10.36 -3.42 1.44
N VAL A 67 -10.12 -4.59 0.82
CA VAL A 67 -10.61 -4.93 -0.51
C VAL A 67 -11.85 -5.81 -0.43
N HIS A 68 -12.90 -5.48 -1.20
CA HIS A 68 -14.02 -6.35 -1.47
C HIS A 68 -14.31 -6.35 -2.97
N GLY A 69 -14.78 -7.48 -3.49
CA GLY A 69 -15.04 -7.65 -4.91
C GLY A 69 -13.81 -7.41 -5.80
N ALA A 70 -14.00 -6.77 -6.94
CA ALA A 70 -12.94 -6.60 -7.94
C ALA A 70 -11.96 -5.46 -7.61
N ALA A 71 -10.65 -5.75 -7.77
CA ALA A 71 -9.55 -4.78 -7.76
C ALA A 71 -8.74 -4.96 -9.05
N TYR A 72 -9.10 -4.23 -10.13
CA TYR A 72 -8.57 -4.43 -11.48
C TYR A 72 -7.78 -3.22 -11.99
N ALA A 73 -6.80 -3.47 -12.86
CA ALA A 73 -5.98 -2.45 -13.50
C ALA A 73 -5.38 -1.44 -12.48
N ALA A 74 -5.74 -0.16 -12.55
CA ALA A 74 -5.33 0.85 -11.56
C ALA A 74 -5.86 0.55 -10.14
N GLY A 75 -6.94 -0.23 -9.99
CA GLY A 75 -7.42 -0.74 -8.70
C GLY A 75 -6.46 -1.77 -8.09
N CYS A 76 -5.96 -2.71 -8.88
CA CYS A 76 -4.92 -3.65 -8.47
C CYS A 76 -3.60 -2.94 -8.13
N GLN A 77 -3.22 -1.93 -8.94
CA GLN A 77 -2.09 -1.05 -8.66
C GLN A 77 -2.21 -0.36 -7.31
N LEU A 78 -3.41 0.14 -6.99
CA LEU A 78 -3.69 0.84 -5.75
C LEU A 78 -3.54 -0.09 -4.53
N VAL A 79 -4.06 -1.33 -4.63
CA VAL A 79 -3.86 -2.37 -3.61
C VAL A 79 -2.39 -2.65 -3.39
N ALA A 80 -1.62 -2.90 -4.46
CA ALA A 80 -0.19 -3.18 -4.39
C ALA A 80 0.65 -1.99 -3.87
N SER A 81 0.16 -0.75 -4.02
CA SER A 81 0.84 0.44 -3.49
C SER A 81 0.63 0.65 -1.99
N CYS A 82 -0.41 0.05 -1.40
CA CYS A 82 -0.63 0.11 0.03
C CYS A 82 0.42 -0.72 0.80
N ASP A 83 0.64 -0.35 2.07
CA ASP A 83 1.62 -1.04 2.92
C ASP A 83 1.14 -2.44 3.29
N LEU A 84 -0.16 -2.57 3.55
CA LEU A 84 -0.85 -3.83 3.85
C LEU A 84 -2.13 -3.91 3.01
N ALA A 85 -2.54 -5.13 2.70
CA ALA A 85 -3.78 -5.40 1.98
C ALA A 85 -4.50 -6.63 2.55
N TYR A 86 -5.79 -6.47 2.79
CA TYR A 86 -6.69 -7.54 3.24
C TYR A 86 -7.93 -7.53 2.38
N SER A 87 -8.47 -8.72 2.09
CA SER A 87 -9.63 -8.81 1.20
C SER A 87 -10.75 -9.68 1.74
N THR A 88 -11.91 -9.62 1.10
CA THR A 88 -12.91 -10.67 1.24
C THR A 88 -12.51 -11.90 0.46
N LYS A 89 -13.00 -13.09 0.87
CA LYS A 89 -12.72 -14.37 0.21
C LYS A 89 -13.14 -14.38 -1.28
N ASP A 90 -14.19 -13.66 -1.62
CA ASP A 90 -14.76 -13.50 -2.95
C ASP A 90 -14.12 -12.38 -3.78
N SER A 91 -13.08 -11.73 -3.26
CA SER A 91 -12.34 -10.70 -4.00
C SER A 91 -11.53 -11.29 -5.14
N SER A 92 -11.36 -10.50 -6.19
CA SER A 92 -10.54 -10.85 -7.35
C SER A 92 -9.63 -9.70 -7.78
N PHE A 93 -8.47 -10.05 -8.34
CA PHE A 93 -7.43 -9.10 -8.72
C PHE A 93 -6.98 -9.39 -10.15
N ALA A 94 -6.81 -8.34 -10.98
CA ALA A 94 -6.39 -8.53 -12.37
C ALA A 94 -5.63 -7.31 -12.91
N THR A 95 -4.86 -7.57 -13.97
CA THR A 95 -4.26 -6.55 -14.84
C THR A 95 -4.74 -6.75 -16.29
N PRO A 96 -6.06 -6.55 -16.57
CA PRO A 96 -6.73 -7.06 -17.77
C PRO A 96 -6.58 -6.16 -19.00
N GLY A 97 -5.61 -5.25 -19.04
CA GLY A 97 -5.42 -4.29 -20.14
C GLY A 97 -5.31 -4.95 -21.51
N VAL A 98 -4.66 -6.12 -21.61
CA VAL A 98 -4.48 -6.87 -22.88
C VAL A 98 -5.81 -7.23 -23.54
N ASN A 99 -6.88 -7.43 -22.78
CA ASN A 99 -8.21 -7.76 -23.32
C ASN A 99 -8.86 -6.62 -24.10
N ILE A 100 -8.31 -5.40 -24.00
CA ILE A 100 -8.79 -4.20 -24.69
C ILE A 100 -7.69 -3.50 -25.49
N GLY A 101 -6.62 -4.24 -25.85
CA GLY A 101 -5.51 -3.70 -26.64
C GLY A 101 -4.56 -2.77 -25.88
N LEU A 102 -4.58 -2.79 -24.54
CA LEU A 102 -3.67 -2.02 -23.69
C LEU A 102 -2.81 -2.95 -22.85
N PHE A 103 -1.59 -2.55 -22.54
CA PHE A 103 -0.78 -3.23 -21.55
C PHE A 103 -0.85 -2.49 -20.23
N CYS A 104 -1.01 -3.20 -19.11
CA CYS A 104 -1.10 -2.58 -17.78
C CYS A 104 0.27 -2.06 -17.28
N SER A 105 0.89 -1.15 -18.05
CA SER A 105 2.26 -0.67 -17.84
C SER A 105 2.47 0.08 -16.52
N THR A 106 1.53 0.94 -16.12
CA THR A 106 1.61 1.62 -14.82
C THR A 106 1.21 0.70 -13.66
N PRO A 107 0.16 -0.15 -13.76
CA PRO A 107 -0.14 -1.15 -12.74
C PRO A 107 1.01 -2.12 -12.46
N MET A 108 1.71 -2.61 -13.49
CA MET A 108 2.81 -3.55 -13.29
C MET A 108 3.91 -3.01 -12.36
N VAL A 109 4.14 -1.70 -12.34
CA VAL A 109 5.20 -1.10 -11.51
C VAL A 109 4.99 -1.40 -10.02
N ALA A 110 3.76 -1.23 -9.52
CA ALA A 110 3.44 -1.51 -8.12
C ALA A 110 3.35 -3.02 -7.85
N VAL A 111 2.65 -3.76 -8.74
CA VAL A 111 2.37 -5.19 -8.53
C VAL A 111 3.65 -6.01 -8.59
N SER A 112 4.55 -5.76 -9.57
CA SER A 112 5.82 -6.50 -9.70
C SER A 112 6.81 -6.26 -8.55
N ARG A 113 6.58 -5.24 -7.72
CA ARG A 113 7.34 -5.00 -6.48
C ARG A 113 6.80 -5.77 -5.27
N LYS A 114 5.69 -6.46 -5.43
CA LYS A 114 5.06 -7.25 -4.36
C LYS A 114 5.07 -8.74 -4.64
N ILE A 115 4.99 -9.14 -5.92
CA ILE A 115 4.90 -10.54 -6.33
C ILE A 115 6.06 -10.92 -7.26
N ASN A 116 6.31 -12.23 -7.37
CA ASN A 116 7.35 -12.76 -8.25
C ASN A 116 7.04 -12.51 -9.74
N ARG A 117 8.10 -12.52 -10.56
CA ARG A 117 8.02 -12.19 -12.00
C ARG A 117 7.09 -13.12 -12.80
N LYS A 118 7.05 -14.42 -12.50
CA LYS A 118 6.22 -15.37 -13.27
C LYS A 118 4.71 -15.17 -13.03
N PRO A 119 4.20 -15.10 -11.79
CA PRO A 119 2.82 -14.70 -11.53
C PRO A 119 2.46 -13.35 -12.15
N MET A 120 3.37 -12.34 -12.03
CA MET A 120 3.13 -11.03 -12.62
C MET A 120 2.96 -11.10 -14.14
N MET A 121 3.87 -11.79 -14.84
CA MET A 121 3.79 -11.93 -16.30
C MET A 121 2.55 -12.69 -16.73
N LYS A 122 2.14 -13.73 -15.99
CA LYS A 122 0.88 -14.43 -16.27
C LYS A 122 -0.30 -13.46 -16.20
N MET A 123 -0.44 -12.69 -15.12
CA MET A 123 -1.51 -11.68 -14.98
C MET A 123 -1.49 -10.64 -16.10
N LEU A 124 -0.31 -10.17 -16.52
CA LEU A 124 -0.16 -9.15 -17.57
C LEU A 124 -0.48 -9.67 -18.96
N LEU A 125 -0.05 -10.89 -19.29
CA LEU A 125 -0.17 -11.47 -20.63
C LEU A 125 -1.54 -12.08 -20.89
N THR A 126 -2.17 -12.65 -19.86
CA THR A 126 -3.49 -13.28 -20.01
C THR A 126 -4.63 -12.34 -19.68
N GLY A 127 -4.39 -11.35 -18.81
CA GLY A 127 -5.45 -10.48 -18.28
C GLY A 127 -6.45 -11.21 -17.38
N GLU A 128 -6.19 -12.48 -17.04
CA GLU A 128 -7.08 -13.30 -16.22
C GLU A 128 -7.10 -12.81 -14.76
N PRO A 129 -8.28 -12.81 -14.12
CA PRO A 129 -8.38 -12.51 -12.71
C PRO A 129 -7.84 -13.67 -11.85
N ILE A 130 -7.19 -13.30 -10.75
CA ILE A 130 -6.80 -14.24 -9.69
C ILE A 130 -7.70 -14.05 -8.47
N ASN A 131 -7.98 -15.12 -7.74
CA ASN A 131 -8.78 -15.09 -6.52
C ASN A 131 -7.96 -14.66 -5.28
N ALA A 132 -8.63 -14.43 -4.16
CA ALA A 132 -8.00 -13.98 -2.91
C ALA A 132 -6.98 -15.00 -2.34
N SER A 133 -7.23 -16.30 -2.50
CA SER A 133 -6.32 -17.35 -2.02
C SER A 133 -4.99 -17.30 -2.75
N TYR A 134 -5.02 -17.25 -4.08
CA TYR A 134 -3.81 -17.15 -4.88
C TYR A 134 -3.12 -15.79 -4.73
N ALA A 135 -3.89 -14.69 -4.58
CA ALA A 135 -3.33 -13.37 -4.29
C ALA A 135 -2.54 -13.33 -2.96
N LYS A 136 -3.00 -14.07 -1.93
CA LYS A 136 -2.26 -14.27 -0.66
C LYS A 136 -1.01 -15.12 -0.88
N GLU A 137 -1.13 -16.25 -1.58
CA GLU A 137 -0.02 -17.17 -1.87
C GLU A 137 1.15 -16.46 -2.56
N ILE A 138 0.88 -15.62 -3.55
CA ILE A 138 1.91 -14.89 -4.29
C ILE A 138 2.37 -13.59 -3.62
N GLY A 139 1.80 -13.20 -2.48
CA GLY A 139 2.20 -12.03 -1.70
C GLY A 139 1.59 -10.70 -2.14
N LEU A 140 0.54 -10.71 -2.98
CA LEU A 140 -0.17 -9.49 -3.36
C LEU A 140 -1.00 -8.91 -2.20
N ILE A 141 -1.55 -9.77 -1.36
CA ILE A 141 -2.28 -9.41 -0.14
C ILE A 141 -1.75 -10.17 1.07
N ASN A 142 -1.96 -9.62 2.27
CA ASN A 142 -1.54 -10.24 3.52
C ASN A 142 -2.45 -11.41 3.93
N ASP A 143 -3.78 -11.22 3.81
CA ASP A 143 -4.76 -12.26 4.15
C ASP A 143 -6.14 -11.92 3.58
N PHE A 144 -7.08 -12.89 3.69
CA PHE A 144 -8.47 -12.70 3.33
C PHE A 144 -9.41 -13.28 4.40
N PHE A 145 -10.60 -12.70 4.50
CA PHE A 145 -11.60 -13.05 5.50
C PHE A 145 -12.99 -13.18 4.87
N SER A 146 -13.93 -13.72 5.62
CA SER A 146 -15.34 -13.61 5.23
C SER A 146 -15.77 -12.13 5.23
N LYS A 147 -16.77 -11.79 4.43
CA LYS A 147 -17.32 -10.42 4.35
C LYS A 147 -17.68 -9.86 5.71
N ALA A 148 -18.26 -10.69 6.59
CA ALA A 148 -18.62 -10.31 7.95
C ALA A 148 -17.41 -9.98 8.86
N LYS A 149 -16.26 -10.66 8.64
CA LYS A 149 -15.07 -10.51 9.49
C LYS A 149 -14.06 -9.48 8.99
N LEU A 150 -14.06 -9.16 7.69
CA LEU A 150 -13.04 -8.29 7.09
C LEU A 150 -12.88 -6.97 7.85
N ASN A 151 -13.99 -6.31 8.18
CA ASN A 151 -13.93 -5.00 8.84
C ASN A 151 -13.32 -5.09 10.25
N SER A 152 -13.73 -6.05 11.06
CA SER A 152 -13.21 -6.24 12.42
C SER A 152 -11.72 -6.61 12.41
N GLU A 153 -11.28 -7.49 11.51
CA GLU A 153 -9.87 -7.90 11.42
C GLU A 153 -8.98 -6.74 10.94
N VAL A 154 -9.40 -5.99 9.91
CA VAL A 154 -8.65 -4.81 9.46
C VAL A 154 -8.55 -3.75 10.54
N LEU A 155 -9.64 -3.47 11.26
CA LEU A 155 -9.64 -2.53 12.38
C LEU A 155 -8.74 -2.99 13.55
N LYS A 156 -8.70 -4.28 13.85
CA LYS A 156 -7.79 -4.86 14.86
C LYS A 156 -6.33 -4.60 14.50
N ILE A 157 -5.95 -4.83 13.26
CA ILE A 157 -4.59 -4.57 12.76
C ILE A 157 -4.28 -3.08 12.78
N ALA A 158 -5.19 -2.23 12.28
CA ALA A 158 -5.02 -0.79 12.30
C ALA A 158 -4.84 -0.24 13.72
N LYS A 159 -5.63 -0.71 14.69
CA LYS A 159 -5.48 -0.36 16.12
C LYS A 159 -4.14 -0.83 16.69
N LYS A 160 -3.67 -2.02 16.32
CA LYS A 160 -2.35 -2.53 16.73
C LYS A 160 -1.21 -1.65 16.21
N ILE A 161 -1.28 -1.20 14.96
CA ILE A 161 -0.31 -0.25 14.38
C ILE A 161 -0.43 1.11 15.06
N ALA A 162 -1.64 1.63 15.21
CA ALA A 162 -1.92 2.92 15.83
C ALA A 162 -1.51 3.01 17.32
N SER A 163 -1.33 1.87 18.00
CA SER A 163 -0.83 1.81 19.37
C SER A 163 0.69 1.99 19.50
N LYS A 164 1.42 2.06 18.39
CA LYS A 164 2.86 2.26 18.35
C LYS A 164 3.22 3.75 18.23
N SER A 165 4.48 4.08 18.47
CA SER A 165 5.01 5.43 18.24
C SER A 165 4.82 5.82 16.77
N ASN A 166 4.13 6.93 16.51
CA ASN A 166 3.98 7.48 15.15
C ASN A 166 5.31 7.92 14.56
N PHE A 167 6.23 8.39 15.39
CA PHE A 167 7.57 8.78 14.97
C PHE A 167 8.34 7.58 14.43
N THR A 168 8.37 6.47 15.18
CA THR A 168 9.04 5.23 14.78
C THR A 168 8.42 4.63 13.51
N ILE A 169 7.08 4.56 13.45
CA ILE A 169 6.37 4.05 12.26
C ILE A 169 6.70 4.89 11.01
N LYS A 170 6.67 6.21 11.12
CA LYS A 170 7.02 7.14 10.03
C LYS A 170 8.44 6.88 9.52
N ILE A 171 9.43 6.91 10.41
CA ILE A 171 10.84 6.68 10.04
C ILE A 171 10.99 5.29 9.41
N GLY A 172 10.44 4.25 10.04
CA GLY A 172 10.55 2.88 9.58
C GLY A 172 9.96 2.69 8.19
N LYS A 173 8.73 3.16 7.94
CA LYS A 173 8.10 3.08 6.62
C LYS A 173 8.91 3.79 5.54
N GLN A 174 9.30 5.04 5.76
CA GLN A 174 10.05 5.82 4.78
C GLN A 174 11.43 5.23 4.51
N THR A 175 12.09 4.71 5.55
CA THR A 175 13.38 4.03 5.43
C THR A 175 13.25 2.73 4.64
N PHE A 176 12.21 1.93 4.91
CA PHE A 176 11.96 0.67 4.23
C PHE A 176 11.86 0.85 2.71
N TYR A 177 10.97 1.73 2.25
CA TYR A 177 10.81 1.92 0.81
C TYR A 177 12.03 2.55 0.14
N LYS A 178 12.68 3.50 0.80
CA LYS A 178 13.86 4.17 0.23
C LYS A 178 15.06 3.24 0.09
N GLN A 179 15.32 2.36 1.07
CA GLN A 179 16.46 1.44 1.01
C GLN A 179 16.30 0.36 -0.07
N LEU A 180 15.05 -0.03 -0.44
CA LEU A 180 14.80 -1.02 -1.48
C LEU A 180 15.31 -0.59 -2.87
N GLU A 181 15.46 0.70 -3.10
CA GLU A 181 15.95 1.26 -4.37
C GLU A 181 17.48 1.52 -4.33
N MET A 182 18.18 1.04 -3.29
CA MET A 182 19.63 1.28 -3.10
C MET A 182 20.46 0.01 -3.31
N PRO A 183 21.70 0.12 -3.82
CA PRO A 183 22.69 -0.95 -3.72
C PRO A 183 22.93 -1.34 -2.26
N LEU A 184 23.17 -2.62 -1.97
CA LEU A 184 23.24 -3.20 -0.63
C LEU A 184 24.11 -2.40 0.36
N LYS A 185 25.34 -2.04 -0.02
CA LYS A 185 26.26 -1.27 0.84
C LYS A 185 25.69 0.11 1.20
N LYS A 186 25.04 0.80 0.22
CA LYS A 186 24.40 2.10 0.45
C LYS A 186 23.15 1.96 1.32
N ALA A 187 22.38 0.88 1.13
CA ALA A 187 21.20 0.58 1.94
C ALA A 187 21.58 0.42 3.42
N TYR A 188 22.59 -0.38 3.75
CA TYR A 188 23.07 -0.53 5.13
C TYR A 188 23.60 0.79 5.72
N ALA A 189 24.41 1.55 4.98
CA ALA A 189 24.89 2.85 5.44
C ALA A 189 23.74 3.84 5.73
N TYR A 190 22.72 3.86 4.87
CA TYR A 190 21.53 4.68 5.06
C TYR A 190 20.70 4.21 6.26
N THR A 191 20.40 2.91 6.35
CA THR A 191 19.55 2.36 7.42
C THR A 191 20.21 2.47 8.79
N SER A 192 21.56 2.33 8.90
CA SER A 192 22.30 2.58 10.15
C SER A 192 22.12 4.02 10.64
N LYS A 193 22.19 5.01 9.73
CA LYS A 193 21.89 6.41 10.09
C LYS A 193 20.47 6.60 10.58
N MET A 194 19.49 5.96 9.91
CA MET A 194 18.09 6.04 10.31
C MET A 194 17.82 5.35 11.64
N MET A 195 18.51 4.22 11.92
CA MET A 195 18.42 3.54 13.21
C MET A 195 19.00 4.40 14.33
N THR A 196 20.16 5.04 14.11
CA THR A 196 20.75 5.99 15.06
C THR A 196 19.80 7.14 15.35
N LEU A 197 19.18 7.74 14.31
CA LEU A 197 18.19 8.80 14.46
C LEU A 197 17.00 8.33 15.30
N ASN A 198 16.50 7.12 15.06
CA ASN A 198 15.39 6.56 15.84
C ASN A 198 15.79 6.32 17.30
N MET A 199 17.03 5.87 17.57
CA MET A 199 17.54 5.67 18.94
C MET A 199 17.67 6.98 19.73
N MET A 200 17.91 8.10 19.06
CA MET A 200 17.96 9.41 19.71
C MET A 200 16.58 9.96 20.08
N ALA A 201 15.50 9.39 19.55
CA ALA A 201 14.13 9.82 19.81
C ALA A 201 13.71 9.55 21.27
N MET A 202 12.84 10.41 21.81
CA MET A 202 12.25 10.22 23.14
C MET A 202 11.46 8.90 23.24
N ASP A 203 10.73 8.55 22.17
CA ASP A 203 9.94 7.32 22.13
C ASP A 203 10.80 6.05 22.15
N ALA A 204 12.03 6.08 21.62
CA ALA A 204 12.94 4.93 21.71
C ALA A 204 13.39 4.71 23.16
N ARG A 205 13.77 5.78 23.86
CA ARG A 205 14.14 5.72 25.29
C ARG A 205 12.99 5.24 26.14
N GLU A 206 11.80 5.82 25.96
CA GLU A 206 10.57 5.41 26.66
C GLU A 206 10.24 3.95 26.38
N GLY A 207 10.33 3.50 25.14
CA GLY A 207 10.03 2.10 24.77
C GLY A 207 11.00 1.11 25.42
N ILE A 208 12.30 1.44 25.50
CA ILE A 208 13.31 0.61 26.19
C ILE A 208 13.04 0.59 27.69
N SER A 209 12.85 1.75 28.33
CA SER A 209 12.56 1.82 29.76
C SER A 209 11.28 1.06 30.11
N ALA A 210 10.20 1.28 29.39
CA ALA A 210 8.93 0.58 29.61
C ALA A 210 9.05 -0.94 29.46
N PHE A 211 9.87 -1.41 28.50
CA PHE A 211 10.13 -2.84 28.32
C PHE A 211 10.89 -3.45 29.51
N LEU A 212 11.96 -2.79 29.97
CA LEU A 212 12.77 -3.23 31.11
C LEU A 212 11.97 -3.22 32.41
N GLU A 213 11.13 -2.20 32.60
CA GLU A 213 10.25 -2.02 33.75
C GLU A 213 8.96 -2.84 33.67
N LYS A 214 8.73 -3.60 32.59
CA LYS A 214 7.52 -4.42 32.34
C LYS A 214 6.20 -3.62 32.43
N ARG A 215 6.23 -2.36 32.01
CA ARG A 215 5.06 -1.47 31.95
C ARG A 215 4.69 -1.11 30.50
N LYS A 216 3.53 -0.53 30.33
CA LYS A 216 3.09 0.00 29.03
C LYS A 216 3.83 1.30 28.71
N ALA A 217 4.36 1.40 27.48
CA ALA A 217 5.00 2.61 26.99
C ALA A 217 3.99 3.74 26.71
N ILE A 218 4.40 4.99 26.97
CA ILE A 218 3.62 6.22 26.74
C ILE A 218 4.33 7.04 25.66
N TRP A 219 3.82 6.96 24.44
CA TRP A 219 4.45 7.59 23.29
C TRP A 219 4.26 9.10 23.26
N LYS A 220 5.35 9.84 23.09
CA LYS A 220 5.38 11.29 22.89
C LYS A 220 5.40 11.67 21.41
N ASN A 221 5.67 10.71 20.51
CA ASN A 221 5.74 10.88 19.06
C ASN A 221 6.85 11.85 18.61
N LYS A 222 7.97 11.87 19.30
CA LYS A 222 9.16 12.70 19.04
C LYS A 222 10.45 11.94 19.39
#